data_3f2ae44842fbf2fd77f976ad9909d10e
#
_entry.id   3f2ae44842fbf2fd77f976ad9909d10e
#
_cell.length_a   1.000
_cell.length_b   1.000
_cell.length_c   1.000
_cell.angle_alpha   90.00
_cell.angle_beta   90.00
_cell.angle_gamma   90.00
#
_symmetry.space_group_name_H-M   'P 1'
#
loop_
_entity.id
_entity.type
_entity.pdbx_description
1 polymer ?
#
loop_
_entity_poly.entity_id
_entity_poly.type
_entity_poly.pdbx_seq_one_letter_code
_entity_poly.pdbx_strand_id
1 'polypeptide(L)'
;MSRTALKLTYFEPRAHVGTLLLRLFLAFVLIYGTQDNVFSQERMHEFRDFLAANGFPFPLASAHLSAYAQFLCGGLIALGLYTRLAALIMIINFVVALAMVHVGLPFNANIAPLAMLFGSLFLFFHGPGPFALDGRGAGEGRGATPAPTAMTDEESYTSVP
;
A
#
# COMPACT_ATOMS: atom_id res chain seq x y z
N MET A 1 -18.38 11.91 -34.07
CA MET A 1 -17.90 12.19 -32.70
C MET A 1 -16.75 11.24 -32.41
N SER A 2 -15.55 11.77 -32.22
CA SER A 2 -14.32 10.97 -32.13
C SER A 2 -14.33 10.15 -30.82
N ARG A 3 -14.10 8.84 -30.91
CA ARG A 3 -13.97 7.91 -29.77
C ARG A 3 -12.85 8.29 -28.80
N THR A 4 -11.98 9.20 -29.20
CA THR A 4 -10.84 9.71 -28.42
C THR A 4 -11.28 10.64 -27.28
N ALA A 5 -12.39 11.38 -27.44
CA ALA A 5 -12.89 12.28 -26.41
C ALA A 5 -13.46 11.55 -25.19
N LEU A 6 -13.90 10.28 -25.35
CA LEU A 6 -14.46 9.48 -24.27
C LEU A 6 -13.38 8.72 -23.45
N LYS A 7 -12.14 8.65 -23.95
CA LYS A 7 -11.07 7.88 -23.29
C LYS A 7 -10.35 8.63 -22.16
N LEU A 8 -10.64 9.94 -21.97
CA LEU A 8 -10.01 10.76 -20.94
C LEU A 8 -8.48 10.57 -20.86
N THR A 9 -7.85 10.35 -22.04
CA THR A 9 -6.39 10.09 -22.15
C THR A 9 -5.53 11.20 -21.54
N TYR A 10 -6.11 12.38 -21.32
CA TYR A 10 -5.49 13.47 -20.58
C TYR A 10 -5.08 13.08 -19.15
N PHE A 11 -5.76 12.11 -18.53
CA PHE A 11 -5.51 11.67 -17.17
C PHE A 11 -4.52 10.51 -17.06
N GLU A 12 -4.18 9.83 -18.16
CA GLU A 12 -3.22 8.71 -18.14
C GLU A 12 -1.86 9.10 -17.52
N PRO A 13 -1.24 10.24 -17.88
CA PRO A 13 0.02 10.66 -17.27
C PRO A 13 -0.13 11.10 -15.79
N ARG A 14 -1.38 11.25 -15.30
CA ARG A 14 -1.70 11.67 -13.92
C ARG A 14 -2.18 10.53 -13.02
N ALA A 15 -2.19 9.30 -13.48
CA ALA A 15 -2.56 8.12 -12.68
C ALA A 15 -1.74 8.03 -11.37
N HIS A 16 -0.52 8.51 -11.39
CA HIS A 16 0.35 8.59 -10.23
C HIS A 16 -0.18 9.48 -9.09
N VAL A 17 -0.94 10.51 -9.43
CA VAL A 17 -1.60 11.38 -8.44
C VAL A 17 -2.71 10.61 -7.73
N GLY A 18 -3.46 9.77 -8.44
CA GLY A 18 -4.48 8.91 -7.84
C GLY A 18 -3.89 7.95 -6.78
N THR A 19 -2.76 7.33 -7.09
CA THR A 19 -2.06 6.47 -6.12
C THR A 19 -1.59 7.26 -4.89
N LEU A 20 -1.07 8.47 -5.08
CA LEU A 20 -0.66 9.34 -3.97
C LEU A 20 -1.86 9.70 -3.07
N LEU A 21 -2.97 10.12 -3.67
CA LEU A 21 -4.19 10.49 -2.93
C LEU A 21 -4.75 9.30 -2.13
N LEU A 22 -4.84 8.12 -2.75
CA LEU A 22 -5.27 6.90 -2.07
C LEU A 22 -4.34 6.56 -0.90
N ARG A 23 -3.04 6.66 -1.11
CA ARG A 23 -2.02 6.41 -0.08
C ARG A 23 -2.15 7.35 1.10
N LEU A 24 -2.30 8.64 0.85
CA LEU A 24 -2.50 9.65 1.90
C LEU A 24 -3.82 9.45 2.64
N PHE A 25 -4.89 9.09 1.93
CA PHE A 25 -6.18 8.77 2.55
C PHE A 25 -6.09 7.56 3.48
N LEU A 26 -5.51 6.45 3.02
CA LEU A 26 -5.33 5.25 3.84
C LEU A 26 -4.46 5.55 5.07
N ALA A 27 -3.36 6.26 4.88
CA ALA A 27 -2.47 6.66 5.97
C ALA A 27 -3.19 7.54 7.00
N PHE A 28 -3.96 8.52 6.54
CA PHE A 28 -4.75 9.38 7.41
C PHE A 28 -5.75 8.56 8.25
N VAL A 29 -6.50 7.66 7.61
CA VAL A 29 -7.49 6.82 8.32
C VAL A 29 -6.82 5.92 9.34
N LEU A 30 -5.67 5.31 9.00
CA LEU A 30 -4.91 4.43 9.90
C LEU A 30 -4.39 5.20 11.13
N ILE A 31 -3.77 6.35 10.91
CA ILE A 31 -3.20 7.16 11.99
C ILE A 31 -4.32 7.75 12.85
N TYR A 32 -5.30 8.40 12.22
CA TYR A 32 -6.40 9.04 12.92
C TYR A 32 -7.25 8.05 13.71
N GLY A 33 -7.51 6.87 13.13
CA GLY A 33 -8.32 5.82 13.77
C GLY A 33 -7.65 5.13 14.95
N THR A 34 -6.33 5.26 15.10
CA THR A 34 -5.60 4.54 16.16
C THR A 34 -4.81 5.45 17.11
N GLN A 35 -4.69 6.74 16.81
CA GLN A 35 -3.93 7.68 17.64
C GLN A 35 -4.39 7.68 19.11
N ASP A 36 -5.70 7.66 19.35
CA ASP A 36 -6.23 7.68 20.72
C ASP A 36 -5.80 6.44 21.50
N ASN A 37 -5.81 5.26 20.86
CA ASN A 37 -5.36 4.02 21.49
C ASN A 37 -3.83 4.01 21.74
N VAL A 38 -3.06 4.67 20.87
CA VAL A 38 -1.58 4.74 21.02
C VAL A 38 -1.17 5.70 22.12
N PHE A 39 -1.88 6.84 22.25
CA PHE A 39 -1.49 7.91 23.20
C PHE A 39 -2.27 7.90 24.51
N SER A 40 -3.36 7.11 24.64
CA SER A 40 -4.15 7.00 25.86
C SER A 40 -4.25 5.55 26.34
N GLN A 41 -3.82 5.31 27.57
CA GLN A 41 -3.94 3.99 28.22
C GLN A 41 -5.42 3.60 28.43
N GLU A 42 -6.28 4.57 28.72
CA GLU A 42 -7.70 4.34 28.88
C GLU A 42 -8.33 3.81 27.60
N ARG A 43 -8.07 4.49 26.45
CA ARG A 43 -8.53 4.06 25.14
C ARG A 43 -7.97 2.69 24.73
N MET A 44 -6.72 2.42 25.06
CA MET A 44 -6.12 1.11 24.82
C MET A 44 -6.83 0.02 25.64
N HIS A 45 -7.23 0.31 26.88
CA HIS A 45 -7.98 -0.64 27.71
C HIS A 45 -9.41 -0.84 27.18
N GLU A 46 -10.08 0.20 26.73
CA GLU A 46 -11.38 0.07 26.04
C GLU A 46 -11.27 -0.83 24.81
N PHE A 47 -10.23 -0.63 24.01
CA PHE A 47 -9.98 -1.48 22.84
C PHE A 47 -9.67 -2.93 23.21
N ARG A 48 -8.89 -3.17 24.30
CA ARG A 48 -8.68 -4.50 24.86
C ARG A 48 -10.01 -5.15 25.25
N ASP A 49 -10.88 -4.44 25.96
CA ASP A 49 -12.16 -4.97 26.45
C ASP A 49 -13.09 -5.30 25.27
N PHE A 50 -13.07 -4.47 24.25
CA PHE A 50 -13.76 -4.73 22.98
C PHE A 50 -13.25 -6.01 22.31
N LEU A 51 -11.93 -6.23 22.23
CA LEU A 51 -11.36 -7.45 21.66
C LEU A 51 -11.68 -8.68 22.54
N ALA A 52 -11.65 -8.54 23.85
CA ALA A 52 -12.02 -9.60 24.78
C ALA A 52 -13.48 -10.05 24.58
N ALA A 53 -14.39 -9.09 24.41
CA ALA A 53 -15.80 -9.36 24.13
C ALA A 53 -16.02 -10.09 22.79
N ASN A 54 -15.10 -9.93 21.84
CA ASN A 54 -15.11 -10.60 20.54
C ASN A 54 -14.28 -11.92 20.51
N GLY A 55 -13.88 -12.44 21.67
CA GLY A 55 -13.24 -13.74 21.79
C GLY A 55 -11.77 -13.80 21.37
N PHE A 56 -11.06 -12.67 21.35
CA PHE A 56 -9.62 -12.68 21.06
C PHE A 56 -8.82 -13.38 22.18
N PRO A 57 -7.94 -14.32 21.84
CA PRO A 57 -6.94 -14.79 22.78
C PRO A 57 -5.95 -13.64 23.06
N PHE A 58 -5.54 -13.45 24.30
CA PHE A 58 -4.61 -12.37 24.69
C PHE A 58 -5.05 -10.96 24.27
N PRO A 59 -6.25 -10.47 24.71
CA PRO A 59 -6.86 -9.24 24.18
C PRO A 59 -5.96 -8.00 24.28
N LEU A 60 -5.20 -7.85 25.39
CA LEU A 60 -4.30 -6.72 25.59
C LEU A 60 -3.14 -6.72 24.59
N ALA A 61 -2.52 -7.87 24.36
CA ALA A 61 -1.44 -8.00 23.38
C ALA A 61 -1.96 -7.76 21.96
N SER A 62 -3.15 -8.28 21.62
CA SER A 62 -3.79 -8.07 20.33
C SER A 62 -4.16 -6.60 20.11
N ALA A 63 -4.65 -5.91 21.15
CA ALA A 63 -4.96 -4.48 21.09
C ALA A 63 -3.72 -3.64 20.78
N HIS A 64 -2.63 -3.85 21.52
CA HIS A 64 -1.37 -3.16 21.28
C HIS A 64 -0.82 -3.48 19.89
N LEU A 65 -0.76 -4.76 19.51
CA LEU A 65 -0.25 -5.17 18.21
C LEU A 65 -1.03 -4.50 17.08
N SER A 66 -2.36 -4.53 17.12
CA SER A 66 -3.20 -3.94 16.08
C SER A 66 -3.07 -2.41 16.04
N ALA A 67 -3.16 -1.72 17.18
CA ALA A 67 -3.08 -0.25 17.23
C ALA A 67 -1.72 0.27 16.77
N TYR A 68 -0.62 -0.29 17.27
CA TYR A 68 0.72 0.12 16.87
C TYR A 68 1.04 -0.26 15.43
N ALA A 69 0.61 -1.45 14.96
CA ALA A 69 0.79 -1.83 13.56
C ALA A 69 0.08 -0.85 12.63
N GLN A 70 -1.17 -0.48 12.91
CA GLN A 70 -1.91 0.48 12.10
C GLN A 70 -1.25 1.87 12.12
N PHE A 71 -0.87 2.36 13.29
CA PHE A 71 -0.26 3.68 13.44
C PHE A 71 1.09 3.77 12.69
N LEU A 72 1.99 2.79 12.90
CA LEU A 72 3.30 2.75 12.25
C LEU A 72 3.19 2.53 10.75
N CYS A 73 2.36 1.56 10.31
CA CYS A 73 2.12 1.31 8.89
C CYS A 73 1.46 2.50 8.21
N GLY A 74 0.57 3.22 8.91
CA GLY A 74 0.02 4.48 8.42
C GLY A 74 1.11 5.50 8.11
N GLY A 75 2.07 5.68 9.01
CA GLY A 75 3.24 6.55 8.79
C GLY A 75 4.11 6.09 7.62
N LEU A 76 4.41 4.80 7.53
CA LEU A 76 5.19 4.23 6.43
C LEU A 76 4.48 4.40 5.08
N ILE A 77 3.17 4.15 5.02
CA ILE A 77 2.34 4.34 3.83
C ILE A 77 2.30 5.81 3.42
N ALA A 78 2.17 6.76 4.37
CA ALA A 78 2.21 8.19 4.08
C ALA A 78 3.51 8.60 3.39
N LEU A 79 4.63 8.20 3.96
CA LEU A 79 5.97 8.51 3.44
C LEU A 79 6.29 7.73 2.15
N GLY A 80 5.61 6.62 1.93
CA GLY A 80 5.94 5.70 0.84
C GLY A 80 7.24 4.94 1.09
N LEU A 81 7.48 4.56 2.34
CA LEU A 81 8.59 3.71 2.78
C LEU A 81 8.09 2.31 3.07
N TYR A 82 8.77 1.30 2.53
CA TYR A 82 8.38 -0.11 2.69
C TYR A 82 6.88 -0.33 2.45
N THR A 83 6.31 0.40 1.49
CA THR A 83 4.85 0.48 1.27
C THR A 83 4.22 -0.89 1.10
N ARG A 84 4.85 -1.79 0.36
CA ARG A 84 4.32 -3.15 0.14
C ARG A 84 4.30 -3.98 1.42
N LEU A 85 5.34 -3.86 2.25
CA LEU A 85 5.41 -4.55 3.53
C LEU A 85 4.35 -4.01 4.50
N ALA A 86 4.24 -2.69 4.62
CA ALA A 86 3.22 -2.04 5.44
C ALA A 86 1.80 -2.42 4.96
N ALA A 87 1.56 -2.44 3.66
CA ALA A 87 0.30 -2.88 3.09
C ALA A 87 -0.01 -4.35 3.39
N LEU A 88 0.98 -5.25 3.34
CA LEU A 88 0.81 -6.66 3.71
C LEU A 88 0.42 -6.83 5.18
N ILE A 89 1.06 -6.10 6.08
CA ILE A 89 0.70 -6.10 7.51
C ILE A 89 -0.74 -5.62 7.68
N MET A 90 -1.16 -4.58 6.97
CA MET A 90 -2.53 -4.07 7.03
C MET A 90 -3.55 -5.04 6.44
N ILE A 91 -3.22 -5.76 5.38
CA ILE A 91 -4.07 -6.83 4.84
C ILE A 91 -4.34 -7.87 5.92
N ILE A 92 -3.30 -8.37 6.58
CA ILE A 92 -3.44 -9.35 7.67
C ILE A 92 -4.30 -8.78 8.80
N ASN A 93 -4.02 -7.56 9.24
CA ASN A 93 -4.76 -6.91 10.32
C ASN A 93 -6.26 -6.78 10.00
N PHE A 94 -6.63 -6.32 8.81
CA PHE A 94 -8.04 -6.16 8.42
C PHE A 94 -8.74 -7.48 8.11
N VAL A 95 -8.03 -8.50 7.60
CA VAL A 95 -8.58 -9.85 7.46
C VAL A 95 -8.94 -10.43 8.83
N VAL A 96 -8.04 -10.30 9.82
CA VAL A 96 -8.30 -10.74 11.20
C VAL A 96 -9.47 -9.95 11.81
N ALA A 97 -9.52 -8.64 11.64
CA ALA A 97 -10.62 -7.80 12.13
C ALA A 97 -11.96 -8.23 11.52
N LEU A 98 -12.02 -8.47 10.22
CA LEU A 98 -13.23 -8.93 9.52
C LEU A 98 -13.66 -10.33 9.99
N ALA A 99 -12.70 -11.24 10.19
CA ALA A 99 -12.98 -12.62 10.59
C ALA A 99 -13.39 -12.76 12.06
N MET A 100 -12.87 -11.90 12.96
CA MET A 100 -13.10 -12.02 14.39
C MET A 100 -14.20 -11.09 14.92
N VAL A 101 -14.26 -9.87 14.39
CA VAL A 101 -15.13 -8.81 14.94
C VAL A 101 -16.37 -8.59 14.09
N HIS A 102 -16.26 -8.74 12.79
CA HIS A 102 -17.27 -8.28 11.84
C HIS A 102 -18.17 -9.41 11.28
N VAL A 103 -17.91 -10.66 11.68
CA VAL A 103 -18.77 -11.79 11.29
C VAL A 103 -20.17 -11.63 11.90
N GLY A 104 -21.19 -11.69 11.06
CA GLY A 104 -22.59 -11.53 11.48
C GLY A 104 -23.06 -10.09 11.63
N LEU A 105 -22.19 -9.10 11.46
CA LEU A 105 -22.60 -7.69 11.43
C LEU A 105 -23.21 -7.30 10.07
N PRO A 106 -24.09 -6.30 10.03
CA PRO A 106 -24.65 -5.80 8.79
C PRO A 106 -23.57 -5.20 7.89
N PHE A 107 -23.79 -5.20 6.57
CA PHE A 107 -22.81 -4.79 5.57
C PHE A 107 -22.26 -3.37 5.81
N ASN A 108 -23.09 -2.43 6.25
CA ASN A 108 -22.68 -1.06 6.55
C ASN A 108 -21.59 -0.97 7.63
N ALA A 109 -21.60 -1.86 8.62
CA ALA A 109 -20.54 -1.94 9.63
C ALA A 109 -19.21 -2.46 9.05
N ASN A 110 -19.27 -3.21 7.96
CA ASN A 110 -18.11 -3.79 7.30
C ASN A 110 -17.48 -2.88 6.24
N ILE A 111 -18.13 -1.78 5.84
CA ILE A 111 -17.65 -0.91 4.75
C ILE A 111 -16.25 -0.36 5.05
N ALA A 112 -16.03 0.16 6.26
CA ALA A 112 -14.75 0.77 6.60
C ALA A 112 -13.58 -0.24 6.58
N PRO A 113 -13.64 -1.38 7.30
CA PRO A 113 -12.55 -2.35 7.25
C PRO A 113 -12.37 -2.99 5.87
N LEU A 114 -13.44 -3.16 5.07
CA LEU A 114 -13.34 -3.62 3.68
C LEU A 114 -12.63 -2.59 2.81
N ALA A 115 -12.98 -1.30 2.90
CA ALA A 115 -12.31 -0.25 2.15
C ALA A 115 -10.81 -0.19 2.47
N MET A 116 -10.44 -0.33 3.75
CA MET A 116 -9.05 -0.38 4.19
C MET A 116 -8.32 -1.62 3.68
N LEU A 117 -8.98 -2.79 3.70
CA LEU A 117 -8.45 -4.03 3.15
C LEU A 117 -8.17 -3.90 1.64
N PHE A 118 -9.18 -3.46 0.85
CA PHE A 118 -9.00 -3.33 -0.60
C PHE A 118 -8.01 -2.23 -0.97
N GLY A 119 -7.97 -1.13 -0.22
CA GLY A 119 -6.95 -0.10 -0.40
C GLY A 119 -5.54 -0.62 -0.11
N SER A 120 -5.38 -1.45 0.92
CA SER A 120 -4.09 -2.10 1.24
C SER A 120 -3.70 -3.13 0.17
N LEU A 121 -4.66 -3.92 -0.34
CA LEU A 121 -4.44 -4.83 -1.47
C LEU A 121 -3.98 -4.06 -2.72
N PHE A 122 -4.62 -2.95 -3.03
CA PHE A 122 -4.20 -2.10 -4.15
C PHE A 122 -2.74 -1.65 -3.98
N LEU A 123 -2.36 -1.12 -2.81
CA LEU A 123 -0.99 -0.68 -2.56
C LEU A 123 0.02 -1.83 -2.58
N PHE A 124 -0.36 -3.01 -2.14
CA PHE A 124 0.49 -4.19 -2.17
C PHE A 124 0.85 -4.60 -3.61
N PHE A 125 -0.14 -4.67 -4.49
CA PHE A 125 0.07 -5.08 -5.88
C PHE A 125 0.60 -3.95 -6.76
N HIS A 126 0.02 -2.75 -6.68
CA HIS A 126 0.41 -1.60 -7.47
C HIS A 126 1.78 -1.04 -7.04
N GLY A 127 2.05 -1.07 -5.74
CA GLY A 127 3.24 -0.46 -5.15
C GLY A 127 3.05 1.01 -4.78
N PRO A 128 4.14 1.65 -4.32
CA PRO A 128 4.09 2.99 -3.71
C PRO A 128 3.83 4.14 -4.69
N GLY A 129 4.05 3.94 -5.98
CA GLY A 129 4.03 5.00 -6.99
C GLY A 129 5.28 5.90 -6.98
N PRO A 130 5.45 6.78 -7.97
CA PRO A 130 6.67 7.56 -8.18
C PRO A 130 6.91 8.66 -7.14
N PHE A 131 5.87 9.08 -6.40
CA PHE A 131 5.99 10.06 -5.31
C PHE A 131 6.35 9.44 -3.96
N ALA A 132 6.81 8.19 -3.94
CA ALA A 132 7.23 7.50 -2.76
C ALA A 132 8.73 7.63 -2.54
N LEU A 133 9.16 7.56 -1.29
CA LEU A 133 10.58 7.52 -0.97
C LEU A 133 11.24 6.23 -1.49
N ASP A 134 10.53 5.10 -1.47
CA ASP A 134 10.97 3.83 -2.08
C ASP A 134 11.16 3.93 -3.61
N GLY A 135 10.40 4.82 -4.28
CA GLY A 135 10.45 4.98 -5.74
C GLY A 135 11.71 5.67 -6.26
N ARG A 136 12.43 6.38 -5.39
CA ARG A 136 13.65 7.10 -5.76
C ARG A 136 14.87 6.18 -5.96
N GLY A 137 14.91 5.02 -5.27
CA GLY A 137 16.00 4.05 -5.42
C GLY A 137 15.82 3.07 -6.58
N ALA A 138 14.60 2.88 -7.09
CA ALA A 138 14.32 1.93 -8.17
C ALA A 138 14.58 2.49 -9.59
N GLY A 139 14.82 3.80 -9.72
CA GLY A 139 15.09 4.46 -11.00
C GLY A 139 16.54 4.31 -11.50
N GLU A 140 17.50 4.09 -10.62
CA GLU A 140 18.91 4.04 -11.00
C GLU A 140 19.37 2.68 -11.55
N GLY A 141 18.57 1.62 -11.38
CA GLY A 141 18.95 0.26 -11.83
C GLY A 141 18.41 -0.16 -13.22
N ARG A 142 17.55 0.63 -13.87
CA ARG A 142 16.90 0.25 -15.13
C ARG A 142 17.42 0.97 -16.38
N GLY A 143 18.48 1.77 -16.29
CA GLY A 143 19.00 2.60 -17.37
C GLY A 143 20.23 2.08 -18.12
N ALA A 144 20.74 0.90 -17.82
CA ALA A 144 21.87 0.33 -18.54
C ALA A 144 21.42 -0.83 -19.44
N THR A 145 20.72 -0.52 -20.54
CA THR A 145 20.74 -1.40 -21.70
C THR A 145 22.12 -1.21 -22.35
N PRO A 146 22.98 -2.24 -22.45
CA PRO A 146 24.22 -2.11 -23.20
C PRO A 146 23.85 -1.77 -24.65
N ALA A 147 24.47 -0.72 -25.16
CA ALA A 147 24.38 -0.40 -26.59
C ALA A 147 24.78 -1.64 -27.41
N PRO A 148 24.09 -1.95 -28.50
CA PRO A 148 24.50 -3.02 -29.39
C PRO A 148 25.91 -2.69 -29.90
N THR A 149 26.84 -3.58 -29.61
CA THR A 149 28.19 -3.53 -30.13
C THR A 149 28.08 -3.48 -31.66
N ALA A 150 28.47 -2.36 -32.24
CA ALA A 150 28.60 -2.22 -33.69
C ALA A 150 29.59 -3.34 -34.13
N MET A 151 29.08 -4.32 -34.82
CA MET A 151 29.93 -5.24 -35.58
C MET A 151 30.64 -4.39 -36.65
N THR A 152 31.93 -4.21 -36.45
CA THR A 152 32.81 -3.65 -37.47
C THR A 152 32.89 -4.69 -38.59
N ASP A 153 32.21 -4.40 -39.72
CA ASP A 153 32.41 -5.07 -40.98
C ASP A 153 33.78 -4.67 -41.56
N GLU A 154 34.80 -5.37 -41.09
CA GLU A 154 36.15 -5.24 -41.64
C GLU A 154 36.72 -6.65 -41.87
N GLU A 155 36.14 -7.38 -42.83
CA GLU A 155 36.78 -8.53 -43.45
C GLU A 155 36.12 -8.91 -44.78
N SER A 156 36.40 -8.16 -45.82
CA SER A 156 36.31 -8.70 -47.17
C SER A 156 37.07 -7.86 -48.19
N TYR A 157 38.37 -7.81 -48.11
CA TYR A 157 39.19 -7.41 -49.23
C TYR A 157 40.57 -8.06 -49.14
N THR A 158 40.68 -9.34 -49.51
CA THR A 158 41.90 -9.94 -50.05
C THR A 158 41.53 -11.24 -50.73
N SER A 159 41.48 -11.26 -52.02
CA SER A 159 42.21 -12.24 -52.86
C SER A 159 41.67 -12.27 -54.27
N VAL A 160 42.40 -11.65 -55.17
CA VAL A 160 42.44 -12.07 -56.59
C VAL A 160 43.89 -12.21 -56.92
N PRO A 161 44.27 -13.28 -57.57
CA PRO A 161 44.98 -13.11 -58.80
C PRO A 161 44.16 -13.47 -60.00
#